data_750e1fd7ca906ab50e5bbffaf1e3caa1
#
_entry.id   750e1fd7ca906ab50e5bbffaf1e3caa1
#
_cell.length_a   1.000
_cell.length_b   1.000
_cell.length_c   1.000
_cell.angle_alpha   90.00
_cell.angle_beta   90.00
_cell.angle_gamma   90.00
#
_symmetry.space_group_name_H-M   'P 1'
#
loop_
_entity.id
_entity.type
_entity.pdbx_description
1 polymer ?
#
loop_
_entity_poly.entity_id
_entity_poly.type
_entity_poly.pdbx_seq_one_letter_code
_entity_poly.pdbx_strand_id
1 'polypeptide(L)'
;FLLTKKIKAFSGDMKTVTETYTTAEKFATITIEDTNIIGVLEITDDSSDEVTKWNEVPFLGQDTVFVQESNVGSDSDKVPNSIKLQKVSKRFVTRFNSSGNLIIQFGAGTVGADDSTFTPDPTNVGMGTLQGLSTIDKAYDPSNFMYTQTYGLAPSNSTLTIKYLVGGGVEANVPANTLTGFTATSTAVDTTYQNTLAFNNPQPASGGKDGDTIEEIRQN
;
A
#
# COMPACT_ATOMS: atom_id res chain seq x y z
N PHE A 1 24.48 27.90 -12.33
CA PHE A 1 23.12 27.57 -12.78
C PHE A 1 22.23 27.35 -11.57
N LEU A 2 21.03 27.93 -11.56
CA LEU A 2 20.01 27.68 -10.55
C LEU A 2 19.01 26.67 -11.11
N LEU A 3 18.87 25.52 -10.45
CA LEU A 3 17.86 24.52 -10.77
C LEU A 3 16.69 24.67 -9.81
N THR A 4 15.48 24.79 -10.35
CA THR A 4 14.27 24.89 -9.55
C THR A 4 13.33 23.75 -9.91
N LYS A 5 12.84 23.02 -8.90
CA LYS A 5 11.84 21.96 -9.06
C LYS A 5 10.68 22.21 -8.11
N LYS A 6 9.47 22.13 -8.63
CA LYS A 6 8.25 22.15 -7.83
C LYS A 6 7.82 20.71 -7.55
N ILE A 7 7.56 20.41 -6.29
CA ILE A 7 7.04 19.10 -5.84
C ILE A 7 5.79 19.33 -5.00
N LYS A 8 4.88 18.38 -5.05
CA LYS A 8 3.72 18.36 -4.17
C LYS A 8 4.13 17.77 -2.83
N ALA A 9 3.82 18.44 -1.74
CA ALA A 9 4.04 17.97 -0.39
C ALA A 9 2.70 17.90 0.36
N PHE A 10 2.61 16.99 1.30
CA PHE A 10 1.47 16.85 2.19
C PHE A 10 1.91 17.27 3.59
N SER A 11 1.07 18.06 4.27
CA SER A 11 1.28 18.42 5.66
C SER A 11 0.77 17.30 6.55
N GLY A 12 1.64 16.73 7.37
CA GLY A 12 1.29 15.67 8.30
C GLY A 12 2.52 15.06 8.96
N ASP A 13 2.30 14.35 10.05
CA ASP A 13 3.32 13.65 10.80
C ASP A 13 3.41 12.19 10.33
N MET A 14 4.62 11.72 10.08
CA MET A 14 4.86 10.33 9.73
C MET A 14 4.98 9.48 10.99
N LYS A 15 4.13 8.47 11.09
CA LYS A 15 4.18 7.45 12.15
C LYS A 15 4.54 6.09 11.58
N THR A 16 5.03 5.22 12.44
CA THR A 16 5.45 3.86 12.09
C THR A 16 4.87 2.87 13.09
N VAL A 17 4.30 1.79 12.57
CA VAL A 17 3.83 0.62 13.34
C VAL A 17 4.49 -0.62 12.75
N THR A 18 4.84 -1.57 13.60
CA THR A 18 5.38 -2.87 13.22
C THR A 18 4.44 -3.99 13.64
N GLU A 19 4.23 -4.96 12.75
CA GLU A 19 3.40 -6.13 13.00
C GLU A 19 4.14 -7.38 12.54
N THR A 20 4.14 -8.43 13.38
CA THR A 20 4.89 -9.67 13.11
C THR A 20 3.92 -10.83 12.86
N TYR A 21 4.13 -11.50 11.74
CA TYR A 21 3.38 -12.69 11.34
C TYR A 21 4.28 -13.92 11.36
N THR A 22 3.93 -14.93 12.15
CA THR A 22 4.62 -16.22 12.20
C THR A 22 4.06 -17.20 11.16
N THR A 23 2.77 -17.16 10.91
CA THR A 23 2.07 -18.02 9.96
C THR A 23 1.19 -17.19 9.05
N ALA A 24 0.94 -17.68 7.85
CA ALA A 24 0.03 -17.02 6.92
C ALA A 24 -1.41 -17.09 7.45
N GLU A 25 -2.04 -15.94 7.57
CA GLU A 25 -3.46 -15.82 7.90
C GLU A 25 -4.20 -15.24 6.69
N LYS A 26 -5.29 -15.92 6.30
CA LYS A 26 -6.11 -15.48 5.16
C LYS A 26 -6.76 -14.15 5.45
N PHE A 27 -6.58 -13.21 4.52
CA PHE A 27 -7.16 -11.88 4.63
C PHE A 27 -6.84 -11.20 5.97
N ALA A 28 -5.62 -11.43 6.46
CA ALA A 28 -5.13 -10.78 7.67
C ALA A 28 -5.41 -9.27 7.63
N THR A 29 -5.84 -8.73 8.75
CA THR A 29 -6.16 -7.31 8.87
C THR A 29 -5.37 -6.66 10.01
N ILE A 30 -4.87 -5.47 9.75
CA ILE A 30 -4.27 -4.60 10.76
C ILE A 30 -5.17 -3.39 10.92
N THR A 31 -5.51 -3.05 12.16
CA THR A 31 -6.26 -1.85 12.47
C THR A 31 -5.35 -0.82 13.13
N ILE A 32 -5.25 0.37 12.54
CA ILE A 32 -4.52 1.50 13.11
C ILE A 32 -5.55 2.45 13.73
N GLU A 33 -5.46 2.62 15.05
CA GLU A 33 -6.44 3.37 15.86
C GLU A 33 -6.04 4.85 16.05
N ASP A 34 -5.29 5.41 15.13
CA ASP A 34 -4.99 6.83 15.14
C ASP A 34 -6.13 7.65 14.53
N THR A 35 -6.27 8.88 14.99
CA THR A 35 -7.19 9.85 14.41
C THR A 35 -6.52 10.63 13.27
N ASN A 36 -7.34 11.09 12.31
CA ASN A 36 -6.87 11.92 11.18
C ASN A 36 -5.78 11.25 10.32
N ILE A 37 -5.91 9.95 10.08
CA ILE A 37 -5.00 9.24 9.16
C ILE A 37 -5.30 9.69 7.74
N ILE A 38 -4.27 10.17 7.03
CA ILE A 38 -4.36 10.59 5.62
C ILE A 38 -4.24 9.38 4.71
N GLY A 39 -3.33 8.45 5.03
CA GLY A 39 -3.09 7.25 4.24
C GLY A 39 -1.79 6.55 4.60
N VAL A 40 -1.60 5.38 4.00
CA VAL A 40 -0.37 4.60 4.12
C VAL A 40 0.65 5.13 3.12
N LEU A 41 1.88 5.37 3.59
CA LEU A 41 2.98 5.78 2.73
C LEU A 41 3.72 4.57 2.16
N GLU A 42 3.99 3.60 3.02
CA GLU A 42 4.81 2.45 2.66
C GLU A 42 4.56 1.30 3.65
N ILE A 43 4.50 0.09 3.13
CA ILE A 43 4.58 -1.14 3.92
C ILE A 43 5.79 -1.92 3.40
N THR A 44 6.75 -2.16 4.28
CA THR A 44 7.94 -2.94 3.99
C THR A 44 7.92 -4.24 4.79
N ASP A 45 8.58 -5.24 4.26
CA ASP A 45 8.57 -6.62 4.71
C ASP A 45 10.02 -7.12 4.77
N ASP A 46 10.41 -7.71 5.88
CA ASP A 46 11.75 -8.25 6.15
C ASP A 46 11.84 -9.78 5.95
N SER A 47 10.87 -10.39 5.27
CA SER A 47 10.82 -11.85 5.05
C SER A 47 11.96 -12.44 4.21
N SER A 48 12.77 -11.60 3.59
CA SER A 48 13.91 -11.99 2.77
C SER A 48 15.13 -11.12 3.10
N ASP A 49 16.31 -11.53 2.65
CA ASP A 49 17.56 -10.75 2.79
C ASP A 49 17.44 -9.33 2.19
N GLU A 50 16.52 -9.15 1.26
CA GLU A 50 16.19 -7.86 0.70
C GLU A 50 14.82 -7.39 1.23
N VAL A 51 14.76 -6.15 1.72
CA VAL A 51 13.50 -5.51 2.13
C VAL A 51 12.60 -5.36 0.91
N THR A 52 11.48 -6.05 0.95
CA THR A 52 10.47 -6.00 -0.12
C THR A 52 9.32 -5.09 0.27
N LYS A 53 8.65 -4.53 -0.75
CA LYS A 53 7.52 -3.62 -0.55
C LYS A 53 6.19 -4.28 -0.89
N TRP A 54 5.19 -3.93 -0.11
CA TRP A 54 3.79 -4.22 -0.41
C TRP A 54 3.18 -3.06 -1.19
N ASN A 55 2.32 -3.37 -2.14
CA ASN A 55 1.69 -2.38 -3.01
C ASN A 55 0.22 -2.19 -2.64
N GLU A 56 -0.17 -0.93 -2.47
CA GLU A 56 -1.57 -0.60 -2.30
C GLU A 56 -2.32 -0.73 -3.63
N VAL A 57 -3.46 -1.41 -3.59
CA VAL A 57 -4.33 -1.61 -4.74
C VAL A 57 -5.78 -1.26 -4.39
N PRO A 58 -6.59 -0.81 -5.34
CA PRO A 58 -8.01 -0.52 -5.10
C PRO A 58 -8.82 -1.73 -4.64
N PHE A 59 -8.43 -2.93 -5.09
CA PHE A 59 -9.04 -4.21 -4.70
C PHE A 59 -8.01 -5.35 -4.85
N LEU A 60 -8.08 -6.34 -3.99
CA LEU A 60 -7.08 -7.43 -3.91
C LEU A 60 -6.96 -8.28 -5.18
N GLY A 61 -7.99 -8.32 -6.03
CA GLY A 61 -7.92 -9.02 -7.32
C GLY A 61 -7.07 -8.30 -8.38
N GLN A 62 -6.68 -7.04 -8.17
CA GLN A 62 -5.81 -6.33 -9.08
C GLN A 62 -4.36 -6.80 -8.89
N ASP A 63 -3.83 -7.51 -9.86
CA ASP A 63 -2.48 -8.10 -9.80
C ASP A 63 -1.40 -7.23 -10.45
N THR A 64 -1.77 -6.10 -11.05
CA THR A 64 -0.87 -5.22 -11.77
C THR A 64 -0.95 -3.78 -11.26
N VAL A 65 0.21 -3.13 -11.16
CA VAL A 65 0.34 -1.71 -10.81
C VAL A 65 1.20 -0.99 -11.84
N PHE A 66 0.96 0.30 -11.99
CA PHE A 66 1.81 1.15 -12.80
C PHE A 66 3.01 1.61 -11.97
N VAL A 67 4.21 1.31 -12.45
CA VAL A 67 5.46 1.73 -11.83
C VAL A 67 6.17 2.68 -12.77
N GLN A 68 6.66 3.78 -12.21
CA GLN A 68 7.48 4.74 -12.93
C GLN A 68 8.92 4.25 -12.92
N GLU A 69 9.50 4.10 -14.09
CA GLU A 69 10.89 3.70 -14.30
C GLU A 69 11.65 4.84 -14.97
N SER A 70 12.85 5.14 -14.48
CA SER A 70 13.70 6.15 -15.09
C SER A 70 14.23 5.63 -16.42
N ASN A 71 14.07 6.45 -17.46
CA ASN A 71 14.62 6.12 -18.78
C ASN A 71 16.12 6.42 -18.81
N VAL A 72 16.92 5.40 -19.07
CA VAL A 72 18.40 5.50 -19.14
C VAL A 72 18.89 5.55 -20.59
N GLY A 73 17.98 5.55 -21.57
CA GLY A 73 18.31 5.55 -22.99
C GLY A 73 18.75 6.92 -23.51
N SER A 74 19.10 6.96 -24.81
CA SER A 74 19.52 8.18 -25.53
C SER A 74 18.47 9.31 -25.52
N ASP A 75 17.21 8.98 -25.27
CA ASP A 75 16.10 9.92 -25.23
C ASP A 75 15.70 10.33 -23.79
N SER A 76 16.54 10.00 -22.79
CA SER A 76 16.28 10.34 -21.38
C SER A 76 16.07 11.83 -21.15
N ASP A 77 16.69 12.70 -21.94
CA ASP A 77 16.51 14.16 -21.87
C ASP A 77 15.10 14.60 -22.29
N LYS A 78 14.47 13.86 -23.20
CA LYS A 78 13.14 14.18 -23.73
C LYS A 78 12.04 13.46 -22.96
N VAL A 79 12.31 12.21 -22.57
CA VAL A 79 11.41 11.32 -21.84
C VAL A 79 12.15 10.76 -20.63
N PRO A 80 12.24 11.54 -19.54
CA PRO A 80 13.05 11.13 -18.37
C PRO A 80 12.47 9.93 -17.64
N ASN A 81 11.17 9.66 -17.77
CA ASN A 81 10.52 8.55 -17.09
C ASN A 81 9.53 7.86 -18.03
N SER A 82 9.47 6.56 -17.93
CA SER A 82 8.48 5.70 -18.57
C SER A 82 7.57 5.05 -17.52
N ILE A 83 6.35 4.72 -17.91
CA ILE A 83 5.40 3.98 -17.09
C ILE A 83 5.41 2.54 -17.55
N LYS A 84 5.65 1.62 -16.62
CA LYS A 84 5.64 0.18 -16.84
C LYS A 84 4.53 -0.47 -16.02
N LEU A 85 3.85 -1.43 -16.61
CA LEU A 85 2.92 -2.29 -15.90
C LEU A 85 3.70 -3.42 -15.24
N GLN A 86 3.62 -3.51 -13.91
CA GLN A 86 4.31 -4.54 -13.14
C GLN A 86 3.29 -5.42 -12.43
N LYS A 87 3.48 -6.74 -12.55
CA LYS A 87 2.70 -7.72 -11.78
C LYS A 87 3.22 -7.76 -10.35
N VAL A 88 2.30 -7.68 -9.36
CA VAL A 88 2.61 -7.64 -7.94
C VAL A 88 1.82 -8.71 -7.19
N SER A 89 2.53 -9.52 -6.42
CA SER A 89 1.93 -10.53 -5.55
C SER A 89 1.69 -10.01 -4.13
N LYS A 90 2.63 -9.19 -3.61
CA LYS A 90 2.52 -8.52 -2.32
C LYS A 90 1.68 -7.26 -2.47
N ARG A 91 0.40 -7.33 -2.08
CA ARG A 91 -0.56 -6.24 -2.21
C ARG A 91 -1.53 -6.19 -1.05
N PHE A 92 -2.03 -5.00 -0.77
CA PHE A 92 -2.98 -4.74 0.29
C PHE A 92 -4.03 -3.71 -0.15
N VAL A 93 -5.13 -3.66 0.56
CA VAL A 93 -6.17 -2.63 0.43
C VAL A 93 -6.35 -1.91 1.74
N THR A 94 -6.68 -0.63 1.66
CA THR A 94 -6.97 0.22 2.81
C THR A 94 -8.45 0.59 2.85
N ARG A 95 -9.02 0.64 4.04
CA ARG A 95 -10.40 1.06 4.27
C ARG A 95 -10.50 1.75 5.61
N PHE A 96 -11.40 2.71 5.74
CA PHE A 96 -11.75 3.29 7.02
C PHE A 96 -13.02 2.61 7.57
N ASN A 97 -13.00 2.30 8.85
CA ASN A 97 -14.19 1.80 9.54
C ASN A 97 -15.09 2.98 9.99
N SER A 98 -16.25 2.65 10.55
CA SER A 98 -17.19 3.64 11.06
C SER A 98 -16.66 4.49 12.23
N SER A 99 -15.60 4.03 12.89
CA SER A 99 -14.92 4.76 13.98
C SER A 99 -13.78 5.66 13.47
N GLY A 100 -13.52 5.69 12.15
CA GLY A 100 -12.44 6.47 11.56
C GLY A 100 -11.06 5.79 11.61
N ASN A 101 -10.97 4.55 12.11
CA ASN A 101 -9.72 3.81 12.15
C ASN A 101 -9.39 3.25 10.77
N LEU A 102 -8.11 3.22 10.44
CA LEU A 102 -7.62 2.64 9.19
C LEU A 102 -7.48 1.13 9.32
N ILE A 103 -8.14 0.40 8.44
CA ILE A 103 -8.00 -1.05 8.30
C ILE A 103 -7.17 -1.33 7.05
N ILE A 104 -6.08 -2.06 7.23
CA ILE A 104 -5.23 -2.59 6.16
C ILE A 104 -5.54 -4.07 6.03
N GLN A 105 -5.93 -4.53 4.85
CA GLN A 105 -6.26 -5.92 4.59
C GLN A 105 -5.31 -6.49 3.54
N PHE A 106 -4.74 -7.65 3.83
CA PHE A 106 -3.85 -8.40 2.96
C PHE A 106 -4.60 -9.49 2.18
N GLY A 107 -3.88 -10.19 1.32
CA GLY A 107 -4.43 -11.29 0.54
C GLY A 107 -4.56 -12.61 1.32
N ALA A 108 -4.79 -13.69 0.58
CA ALA A 108 -5.01 -15.02 1.14
C ALA A 108 -4.02 -16.07 0.64
N GLY A 109 -3.15 -15.73 -0.33
CA GLY A 109 -2.18 -16.65 -0.93
C GLY A 109 -0.99 -16.91 -0.02
N THR A 110 -0.38 -18.08 -0.18
CA THR A 110 0.87 -18.44 0.48
C THR A 110 2.00 -18.47 -0.55
N VAL A 111 3.24 -18.21 -0.09
CA VAL A 111 4.43 -18.32 -0.95
C VAL A 111 4.57 -19.77 -1.40
N GLY A 112 4.66 -20.00 -2.71
CA GLY A 112 4.75 -21.35 -3.30
C GLY A 112 3.42 -21.98 -3.71
N ALA A 113 2.28 -21.38 -3.39
CA ALA A 113 1.02 -21.74 -4.01
C ALA A 113 1.02 -21.23 -5.46
N ASP A 114 0.98 -22.14 -6.41
CA ASP A 114 0.89 -21.79 -7.83
C ASP A 114 -0.55 -21.40 -8.18
N ASP A 115 -0.73 -20.38 -9.03
CA ASP A 115 -2.07 -19.99 -9.54
C ASP A 115 -2.76 -21.13 -10.33
N SER A 116 -1.99 -22.14 -10.75
CA SER A 116 -2.52 -23.38 -11.34
C SER A 116 -3.42 -24.16 -10.38
N THR A 117 -3.27 -23.98 -9.07
CA THR A 117 -4.13 -24.59 -8.05
C THR A 117 -5.49 -23.91 -7.89
N PHE A 118 -5.74 -22.81 -8.62
CA PHE A 118 -7.06 -22.19 -8.67
C PHE A 118 -8.08 -23.01 -9.49
N THR A 119 -7.59 -23.92 -10.33
CA THR A 119 -8.50 -24.88 -10.97
C THR A 119 -9.04 -25.79 -9.88
N PRO A 120 -10.35 -25.72 -9.56
CA PRO A 120 -10.91 -26.59 -8.54
C PRO A 120 -10.57 -28.03 -8.92
N ASP A 121 -9.98 -28.78 -7.97
CA ASP A 121 -9.73 -30.20 -8.17
C ASP A 121 -11.05 -30.84 -8.63
N PRO A 122 -11.12 -31.42 -9.82
CA PRO A 122 -12.36 -32.05 -10.31
C PRO A 122 -12.93 -33.08 -9.35
N THR A 123 -12.10 -33.65 -8.48
CA THR A 123 -12.53 -34.55 -7.41
C THR A 123 -13.26 -33.84 -6.27
N ASN A 124 -12.98 -32.57 -6.04
CA ASN A 124 -13.63 -31.75 -5.00
C ASN A 124 -14.89 -31.05 -5.53
N VAL A 125 -14.97 -30.79 -6.83
CA VAL A 125 -16.11 -30.14 -7.51
C VAL A 125 -16.92 -31.15 -8.29
N GLY A 126 -16.50 -32.42 -8.30
CA GLY A 126 -17.07 -33.47 -9.11
C GLY A 126 -18.54 -33.71 -8.87
N MET A 127 -19.35 -33.02 -9.59
CA MET A 127 -20.69 -33.44 -9.93
C MET A 127 -20.59 -34.67 -10.84
N GLY A 128 -20.46 -35.86 -10.21
CA GLY A 128 -20.89 -37.10 -10.78
C GLY A 128 -20.51 -37.48 -12.21
N THR A 129 -19.32 -37.16 -12.68
CA THR A 129 -18.90 -37.56 -14.04
C THR A 129 -18.28 -38.94 -14.12
N LEU A 130 -18.02 -39.60 -12.99
CA LEU A 130 -17.55 -41.00 -12.95
C LEU A 130 -18.57 -41.84 -12.20
N GLN A 131 -19.27 -42.71 -12.93
CA GLN A 131 -20.14 -43.72 -12.35
C GLN A 131 -19.30 -44.60 -11.39
N GLY A 132 -19.68 -44.58 -10.10
CA GLY A 132 -19.11 -45.48 -9.10
C GLY A 132 -18.26 -44.83 -8.01
N LEU A 133 -17.98 -43.54 -8.08
CA LEU A 133 -17.34 -42.80 -6.99
C LEU A 133 -18.37 -41.92 -6.28
N SER A 134 -18.69 -42.28 -5.03
CA SER A 134 -19.53 -41.45 -4.16
C SER A 134 -18.77 -40.19 -3.82
N THR A 135 -19.02 -39.09 -4.53
CA THR A 135 -18.42 -37.76 -4.28
C THR A 135 -19.14 -37.02 -3.15
N ILE A 136 -20.19 -37.60 -2.59
CA ILE A 136 -20.97 -37.01 -1.49
C ILE A 136 -20.21 -37.05 -0.17
N ASP A 137 -19.23 -37.93 -0.02
CA ASP A 137 -18.44 -38.07 1.20
C ASP A 137 -17.24 -37.09 1.28
N LYS A 138 -16.92 -36.42 0.19
CA LYS A 138 -15.91 -35.35 0.21
C LYS A 138 -16.62 -34.01 0.28
N ALA A 139 -16.73 -33.50 1.49
CA ALA A 139 -17.24 -32.16 1.72
C ALA A 139 -16.45 -31.16 0.87
N TYR A 140 -17.15 -30.39 0.06
CA TYR A 140 -16.63 -29.23 -0.59
C TYR A 140 -16.11 -28.29 0.51
N ASP A 141 -14.79 -28.15 0.61
CA ASP A 141 -14.17 -27.22 1.53
C ASP A 141 -13.89 -25.89 0.80
N PRO A 142 -14.75 -24.89 0.97
CA PRO A 142 -14.54 -23.60 0.35
C PRO A 142 -13.27 -22.92 0.87
N SER A 143 -12.67 -23.40 1.96
CA SER A 143 -11.43 -22.85 2.49
C SER A 143 -10.23 -23.05 1.55
N ASN A 144 -10.23 -24.10 0.74
CA ASN A 144 -9.18 -24.35 -0.24
C ASN A 144 -9.17 -23.32 -1.38
N PHE A 145 -10.31 -22.71 -1.73
CA PHE A 145 -10.36 -21.63 -2.71
C PHE A 145 -9.73 -20.32 -2.19
N MET A 146 -9.62 -20.17 -0.89
CA MET A 146 -9.18 -18.93 -0.28
C MET A 146 -7.64 -18.84 -0.13
N TYR A 147 -6.90 -19.88 -0.50
CA TYR A 147 -5.43 -19.86 -0.50
C TYR A 147 -4.82 -19.53 -1.86
N THR A 148 -5.58 -18.94 -2.76
CA THR A 148 -5.08 -18.59 -4.08
C THR A 148 -4.29 -17.28 -4.05
N GLN A 149 -3.27 -17.19 -4.89
CA GLN A 149 -2.54 -15.93 -5.12
C GLN A 149 -3.38 -14.90 -5.90
N THR A 150 -4.56 -15.28 -6.39
CA THR A 150 -5.48 -14.39 -7.10
C THR A 150 -5.81 -13.12 -6.31
N TYR A 151 -5.89 -13.21 -4.99
CA TYR A 151 -6.11 -12.07 -4.10
C TYR A 151 -4.82 -11.52 -3.48
N GLY A 152 -3.65 -11.92 -3.97
CA GLY A 152 -2.36 -11.56 -3.41
C GLY A 152 -1.94 -12.44 -2.25
N LEU A 153 -0.70 -12.26 -1.81
CA LEU A 153 -0.12 -13.02 -0.73
C LEU A 153 -0.65 -12.55 0.63
N ALA A 154 -0.71 -13.48 1.58
CA ALA A 154 -0.83 -13.17 2.99
C ALA A 154 0.57 -12.96 3.59
N PRO A 155 0.77 -12.04 4.54
CA PRO A 155 2.03 -11.93 5.25
C PRO A 155 2.29 -13.19 6.07
N SER A 156 3.51 -13.70 6.05
CA SER A 156 3.91 -14.88 6.80
C SER A 156 5.40 -14.90 7.05
N ASN A 157 5.80 -15.35 8.24
CA ASN A 157 7.19 -15.45 8.68
C ASN A 157 7.98 -14.16 8.39
N SER A 158 7.38 -13.02 8.73
CA SER A 158 7.94 -11.70 8.47
C SER A 158 7.45 -10.67 9.47
N THR A 159 8.22 -9.59 9.59
CA THR A 159 7.81 -8.37 10.29
C THR A 159 7.50 -7.29 9.28
N LEU A 160 6.27 -6.81 9.29
CA LEU A 160 5.85 -5.70 8.46
C LEU A 160 6.12 -4.39 9.19
N THR A 161 6.77 -3.47 8.51
CA THR A 161 6.93 -2.09 8.96
C THR A 161 6.01 -1.18 8.14
N ILE A 162 5.01 -0.62 8.79
CA ILE A 162 3.96 0.20 8.18
C ILE A 162 4.26 1.66 8.52
N LYS A 163 4.52 2.47 7.50
CA LYS A 163 4.65 3.92 7.62
C LYS A 163 3.38 4.57 7.09
N TYR A 164 2.78 5.40 7.89
CA TYR A 164 1.55 6.11 7.55
C TYR A 164 1.61 7.57 7.96
N LEU A 165 0.77 8.38 7.34
CA LEU A 165 0.72 9.82 7.56
C LEU A 165 -0.53 10.18 8.36
N VAL A 166 -0.32 10.96 9.41
CA VAL A 166 -1.38 11.49 10.28
C VAL A 166 -1.37 13.01 10.14
N GLY A 167 -2.54 13.60 10.00
CA GLY A 167 -2.68 15.05 9.86
C GLY A 167 -4.02 15.39 9.20
N GLY A 168 -4.13 16.55 8.61
CA GLY A 168 -5.27 16.93 7.77
C GLY A 168 -6.32 17.84 8.41
N GLY A 169 -6.24 18.15 9.70
CA GLY A 169 -7.09 19.18 10.32
C GLY A 169 -6.72 20.60 9.87
N VAL A 170 -7.47 21.59 10.34
CA VAL A 170 -7.22 23.02 10.02
C VAL A 170 -5.82 23.44 10.43
N GLU A 171 -5.30 22.89 11.52
CA GLU A 171 -3.96 23.17 12.03
C GLU A 171 -2.84 22.71 11.09
N ALA A 172 -3.13 21.76 10.19
CA ALA A 172 -2.20 21.29 9.17
C ALA A 172 -2.05 22.28 7.99
N ASN A 173 -2.85 23.34 7.93
CA ASN A 173 -2.74 24.37 6.90
C ASN A 173 -1.59 25.34 7.24
N VAL A 174 -0.38 24.97 6.85
CA VAL A 174 0.83 25.74 7.08
C VAL A 174 0.84 27.01 6.25
N PRO A 175 1.12 28.20 6.84
CA PRO A 175 1.20 29.46 6.10
C PRO A 175 2.28 29.46 5.02
N ALA A 176 2.15 30.35 4.03
CA ALA A 176 3.15 30.52 2.99
C ALA A 176 4.51 30.98 3.58
N ASN A 177 5.60 30.54 2.97
CA ASN A 177 6.99 30.90 3.31
C ASN A 177 7.43 30.50 4.74
N THR A 178 6.78 29.51 5.34
CA THR A 178 7.16 29.00 6.67
C THR A 178 8.05 27.77 6.59
N LEU A 179 8.00 27.01 5.50
CA LEU A 179 8.86 25.84 5.29
C LEU A 179 10.20 26.31 4.69
N THR A 180 11.18 26.57 5.54
CA THR A 180 12.50 27.10 5.13
C THR A 180 13.64 26.11 5.35
N GLY A 181 13.37 24.96 5.96
CA GLY A 181 14.36 23.93 6.26
C GLY A 181 13.84 22.53 6.04
N PHE A 182 14.74 21.56 5.96
CA PHE A 182 14.42 20.15 5.90
C PHE A 182 15.47 19.33 6.66
N THR A 183 15.07 18.16 7.12
CA THR A 183 16.00 17.15 7.62
C THR A 183 16.09 16.05 6.56
N ALA A 184 17.26 15.90 5.95
CA ALA A 184 17.48 14.81 5.00
C ALA A 184 17.57 13.49 5.76
N THR A 185 16.63 12.60 5.51
CA THR A 185 16.63 11.22 6.05
C THR A 185 17.30 10.23 5.10
N SER A 186 17.69 10.65 3.91
CA SER A 186 18.27 9.79 2.87
C SER A 186 19.69 10.21 2.56
N THR A 187 20.58 9.24 2.46
CA THR A 187 21.98 9.38 1.98
C THR A 187 22.06 9.56 0.46
N ALA A 188 20.94 9.68 -0.23
CA ALA A 188 20.88 9.75 -1.69
C ALA A 188 21.35 11.09 -2.28
N VAL A 189 21.54 12.11 -1.46
CA VAL A 189 22.06 13.40 -1.91
C VAL A 189 23.52 13.51 -1.46
N ASP A 190 24.41 13.73 -2.42
CA ASP A 190 25.81 14.01 -2.13
C ASP A 190 25.90 15.18 -1.13
N THR A 191 26.65 14.97 -0.04
CA THR A 191 26.83 15.95 1.04
C THR A 191 27.36 17.29 0.54
N THR A 192 28.08 17.27 -0.59
CA THR A 192 28.61 18.49 -1.23
C THR A 192 27.50 19.44 -1.68
N TYR A 193 26.35 18.90 -2.06
CA TYR A 193 25.21 19.70 -2.57
C TYR A 193 24.13 19.95 -1.52
N GLN A 194 24.13 19.23 -0.39
CA GLN A 194 23.10 19.41 0.65
C GLN A 194 23.03 20.86 1.16
N ASN A 195 24.16 21.50 1.34
CA ASN A 195 24.23 22.89 1.83
C ASN A 195 23.77 23.93 0.79
N THR A 196 23.59 23.53 -0.46
CA THR A 196 23.12 24.44 -1.53
C THR A 196 21.62 24.30 -1.81
N LEU A 197 20.94 23.37 -1.14
CA LEU A 197 19.51 23.17 -1.29
C LEU A 197 18.74 24.22 -0.47
N ALA A 198 17.82 24.90 -1.12
CA ALA A 198 16.88 25.80 -0.47
C ALA A 198 15.45 25.32 -0.72
N PHE A 199 14.63 25.38 0.32
CA PHE A 199 13.22 25.00 0.27
C PHE A 199 12.36 26.19 0.63
N ASN A 200 11.24 26.29 -0.04
CA ASN A 200 10.22 27.27 0.28
C ASN A 200 8.86 26.78 -0.17
N ASN A 201 7.82 27.03 0.60
CA ASN A 201 6.44 26.88 0.20
C ASN A 201 5.87 28.26 -0.17
N PRO A 202 5.89 28.66 -1.45
CA PRO A 202 5.44 30.00 -1.86
C PRO A 202 3.94 30.21 -1.68
N GLN A 203 3.20 29.11 -1.53
CA GLN A 203 1.77 29.13 -1.26
C GLN A 203 1.47 28.43 0.07
N PRO A 204 0.43 28.87 0.81
CA PRO A 204 0.03 28.18 2.01
C PRO A 204 -0.48 26.75 1.68
N ALA A 205 -0.35 25.84 2.62
CA ALA A 205 -1.05 24.57 2.53
C ALA A 205 -2.56 24.82 2.61
N SER A 206 -3.33 24.07 1.88
CA SER A 206 -4.78 24.18 1.83
C SER A 206 -5.43 22.81 1.75
N GLY A 207 -6.69 22.70 2.17
CA GLY A 207 -7.44 21.45 2.14
C GLY A 207 -7.52 20.74 3.50
N GLY A 208 -6.78 21.21 4.51
CA GLY A 208 -7.00 20.77 5.89
C GLY A 208 -8.36 21.28 6.37
N LYS A 209 -9.24 20.36 6.74
CA LYS A 209 -10.58 20.62 7.26
C LYS A 209 -10.82 19.65 8.41
N ASP A 210 -11.42 20.14 9.48
CA ASP A 210 -11.93 19.27 10.51
C ASP A 210 -13.14 18.50 9.97
N GLY A 211 -13.49 17.38 10.60
CA GLY A 211 -14.61 16.57 10.17
C GLY A 211 -15.90 17.39 10.03
N ASP A 212 -16.78 16.99 9.11
CA ASP A 212 -18.05 17.67 8.88
C ASP A 212 -18.90 17.68 10.15
N THR A 213 -19.47 18.83 10.46
CA THR A 213 -20.43 18.96 11.54
C THR A 213 -21.75 18.25 11.17
N ILE A 214 -22.57 17.94 12.19
CA ILE A 214 -23.88 17.29 11.97
C ILE A 214 -24.76 18.11 11.01
N GLU A 215 -24.66 19.43 11.04
CA GLU A 215 -25.44 20.30 10.15
C GLU A 215 -24.90 20.24 8.70
N GLU A 216 -23.60 20.17 8.51
CA GLU A 216 -22.98 19.98 7.19
C GLU A 216 -23.35 18.61 6.60
N ILE A 217 -23.31 17.54 7.42
CA ILE A 217 -23.74 16.19 6.99
C ILE A 217 -25.21 16.15 6.59
N ARG A 218 -26.07 16.96 7.23
CA ARG A 218 -27.50 17.05 6.87
C ARG A 218 -27.74 17.83 5.58
N GLN A 219 -26.83 18.72 5.19
CA GLN A 219 -26.93 19.53 3.97
C GLN A 219 -26.37 18.83 2.73
N ASN A 220 -25.52 17.83 2.90
CA ASN A 220 -24.95 16.99 1.83
C ASN A 220 -25.81 15.74 1.59
#